data_524e1f9f2e1621c2d76242a93fd1abcd
#
_entry.id   524e1f9f2e1621c2d76242a93fd1abcd
#
_cell.length_a   1.000
_cell.length_b   1.000
_cell.length_c   1.000
_cell.angle_alpha   90.00
_cell.angle_beta   90.00
_cell.angle_gamma   90.00
#
_symmetry.space_group_name_H-M   'P 1'
#
loop_
_entity.id
_entity.type
_entity.pdbx_description
1 polymer ?
#
loop_
_entity_poly.entity_id
_entity_poly.type
_entity_poly.pdbx_seq_one_letter_code
_entity_poly.pdbx_strand_id
1 'polypeptide(L)'
;MLRGFALVTLICCCAGVLPADDNWPEFRGPRGDGSSTATQLPATWSETENIRWKTEIVGKAWSSPVIWDNQIWVTNAPPDGKQLWAVCLDRDSGKIVHNILVFEVEKPAFCHPMNSYATCTPAVEKGRVYVHYGSAGTACLDTSSGKVLWTRQDLPC
;
A
#
# COMPACT_ATOMS: atom_id res chain seq x y z
N MET A 1 -32.61 61.59 -17.66
CA MET A 1 -33.06 60.27 -17.15
C MET A 1 -32.00 59.23 -17.53
N LEU A 2 -31.06 58.94 -16.61
CA LEU A 2 -30.07 57.87 -16.79
C LEU A 2 -30.62 56.60 -16.14
N ARG A 3 -30.82 55.57 -16.93
CA ARG A 3 -31.16 54.22 -16.45
C ARG A 3 -29.86 53.46 -16.16
N GLY A 4 -29.59 53.23 -14.88
CA GLY A 4 -28.49 52.37 -14.45
C GLY A 4 -28.84 50.91 -14.69
N PHE A 5 -27.99 50.21 -15.46
CA PHE A 5 -27.99 48.75 -15.57
C PHE A 5 -27.22 48.16 -14.42
N ALA A 6 -27.87 47.41 -13.52
CA ALA A 6 -27.21 46.63 -12.51
C ALA A 6 -26.72 45.32 -13.14
N LEU A 7 -25.40 45.13 -13.18
CA LEU A 7 -24.75 43.88 -13.63
C LEU A 7 -24.79 42.92 -12.45
N VAL A 8 -25.66 41.90 -12.51
CA VAL A 8 -25.68 40.80 -11.55
C VAL A 8 -24.61 39.79 -11.99
N THR A 9 -23.49 39.80 -11.28
CA THR A 9 -22.43 38.78 -11.49
C THR A 9 -22.86 37.50 -10.77
N LEU A 10 -23.26 36.47 -11.54
CA LEU A 10 -23.56 35.15 -11.05
C LEU A 10 -22.22 34.42 -10.76
N ILE A 11 -21.82 34.35 -9.49
CA ILE A 11 -20.66 33.54 -9.07
C ILE A 11 -21.12 32.10 -9.09
N CYS A 12 -20.76 31.38 -10.14
CA CYS A 12 -20.91 29.94 -10.22
C CYS A 12 -19.86 29.29 -9.31
N CYS A 13 -20.27 28.95 -8.07
CA CYS A 13 -19.47 28.15 -7.16
C CYS A 13 -19.40 26.71 -7.74
N CYS A 14 -18.40 26.44 -8.59
CA CYS A 14 -18.03 25.08 -8.91
C CYS A 14 -17.54 24.43 -7.62
N ALA A 15 -18.41 23.68 -6.94
CA ALA A 15 -17.99 22.73 -5.92
C ALA A 15 -17.12 21.69 -6.64
N GLY A 16 -15.81 21.89 -6.59
CA GLY A 16 -14.85 20.91 -7.07
C GLY A 16 -15.06 19.63 -6.27
N VAL A 17 -15.46 18.57 -6.95
CA VAL A 17 -15.39 17.22 -6.38
C VAL A 17 -13.90 16.99 -6.14
N LEU A 18 -13.49 17.02 -4.87
CA LEU A 18 -12.14 16.63 -4.50
C LEU A 18 -11.97 15.19 -4.98
N PRO A 19 -10.90 14.88 -5.75
CA PRO A 19 -10.64 13.50 -6.12
C PRO A 19 -10.57 12.65 -4.85
N ALA A 20 -11.13 11.46 -4.89
CA ALA A 20 -10.93 10.48 -3.83
C ALA A 20 -9.43 10.36 -3.59
N ASP A 21 -9.05 10.25 -2.33
CA ASP A 21 -7.64 10.06 -1.97
C ASP A 21 -7.18 8.72 -2.56
N ASP A 22 -6.48 8.78 -3.71
CA ASP A 22 -6.11 7.59 -4.49
C ASP A 22 -5.00 6.79 -3.80
N ASN A 23 -4.39 7.34 -2.77
CA ASN A 23 -3.35 6.72 -1.98
C ASN A 23 -3.92 6.06 -0.71
N TRP A 24 -3.34 4.92 -0.35
CA TRP A 24 -3.63 4.20 0.89
C TRP A 24 -2.30 3.88 1.58
N PRO A 25 -1.66 4.88 2.22
CA PRO A 25 -0.24 4.83 2.56
C PRO A 25 0.14 3.93 3.73
N GLU A 26 -0.83 3.52 4.54
CA GLU A 26 -0.59 2.76 5.77
C GLU A 26 -1.80 1.90 6.16
N PHE A 27 -1.67 1.14 7.25
CA PHE A 27 -2.78 0.38 7.82
C PHE A 27 -3.97 1.28 8.13
N ARG A 28 -5.16 0.91 7.64
CA ARG A 28 -6.40 1.68 7.72
C ARG A 28 -6.39 3.00 6.93
N GLY A 29 -5.41 3.21 6.06
CA GLY A 29 -5.38 4.31 5.10
C GLY A 29 -5.08 5.68 5.70
N PRO A 30 -5.23 6.75 4.89
CA PRO A 30 -4.71 8.09 5.19
C PRO A 30 -5.33 8.75 6.43
N ARG A 31 -6.48 8.25 6.90
CA ARG A 31 -7.15 8.74 8.11
C ARG A 31 -7.02 7.80 9.31
N GLY A 32 -6.43 6.62 9.13
CA GLY A 32 -6.29 5.61 10.17
C GLY A 32 -7.62 4.96 10.64
N ASP A 33 -8.73 5.26 9.99
CA ASP A 33 -10.08 4.79 10.34
C ASP A 33 -10.58 3.62 9.48
N GLY A 34 -9.88 3.31 8.39
CA GLY A 34 -10.24 2.24 7.45
C GLY A 34 -11.35 2.61 6.48
N SER A 35 -11.76 3.88 6.44
CA SER A 35 -12.80 4.33 5.51
C SER A 35 -12.21 4.97 4.26
N SER A 36 -12.93 4.85 3.13
CA SER A 36 -12.57 5.45 1.86
C SER A 36 -13.68 6.38 1.38
N THR A 37 -13.31 7.42 0.66
CA THR A 37 -14.25 8.32 -0.06
C THR A 37 -14.56 7.81 -1.46
N ALA A 38 -14.01 6.66 -1.86
CA ALA A 38 -14.27 6.07 -3.16
C ALA A 38 -15.77 5.79 -3.35
N THR A 39 -16.28 6.15 -4.54
CA THR A 39 -17.65 5.90 -4.96
C THR A 39 -17.68 4.87 -6.08
N GLN A 40 -18.86 4.36 -6.45
CA GLN A 40 -19.03 3.39 -7.53
C GLN A 40 -18.26 2.07 -7.31
N LEU A 41 -18.16 1.65 -6.05
CA LEU A 41 -17.58 0.36 -5.74
C LEU A 41 -18.52 -0.76 -6.23
N PRO A 42 -17.97 -1.86 -6.80
CA PRO A 42 -18.79 -3.01 -7.18
C PRO A 42 -19.46 -3.60 -5.94
N ALA A 43 -20.77 -3.85 -6.02
CA ALA A 43 -21.52 -4.53 -4.95
C ALA A 43 -21.41 -6.06 -5.05
N THR A 44 -21.05 -6.58 -6.22
CA THR A 44 -20.85 -8.01 -6.50
C THR A 44 -19.53 -8.21 -7.21
N TRP A 45 -18.84 -9.30 -6.91
CA TRP A 45 -17.64 -9.76 -7.62
C TRP A 45 -17.54 -11.27 -7.56
N SER A 46 -16.85 -11.85 -8.54
CA SER A 46 -16.54 -13.27 -8.62
C SER A 46 -15.17 -13.46 -9.30
N GLU A 47 -14.75 -14.70 -9.53
CA GLU A 47 -13.49 -14.96 -10.25
C GLU A 47 -13.47 -14.39 -11.68
N THR A 48 -14.62 -14.06 -12.25
CA THR A 48 -14.79 -13.57 -13.63
C THR A 48 -15.51 -12.23 -13.73
N GLU A 49 -15.95 -11.65 -12.62
CA GLU A 49 -16.73 -10.41 -12.60
C GLU A 49 -16.10 -9.40 -11.64
N ASN A 50 -15.92 -8.17 -12.11
CA ASN A 50 -15.39 -7.04 -11.35
C ASN A 50 -13.97 -7.28 -10.76
N ILE A 51 -13.21 -8.22 -11.33
CA ILE A 51 -11.79 -8.45 -11.04
C ILE A 51 -10.98 -7.91 -12.21
N ARG A 52 -10.14 -6.89 -11.96
CA ARG A 52 -9.27 -6.32 -12.99
C ARG A 52 -8.09 -7.24 -13.30
N TRP A 53 -7.46 -7.78 -12.27
CA TRP A 53 -6.34 -8.71 -12.37
C TRP A 53 -6.22 -9.54 -11.09
N LYS A 54 -5.46 -10.62 -11.16
CA LYS A 54 -5.14 -11.51 -10.05
C LYS A 54 -3.67 -11.91 -10.18
N THR A 55 -2.89 -11.71 -9.14
CA THR A 55 -1.45 -12.01 -9.14
C THR A 55 -1.11 -12.93 -7.99
N GLU A 56 -0.43 -14.01 -8.30
CA GLU A 56 0.08 -14.94 -7.29
C GLU A 56 1.36 -14.36 -6.66
N ILE A 57 1.41 -14.37 -5.32
CA ILE A 57 2.58 -14.02 -4.52
C ILE A 57 2.99 -15.28 -3.77
N VAL A 58 4.22 -15.77 -4.04
CA VAL A 58 4.74 -16.99 -3.43
C VAL A 58 4.99 -16.78 -1.94
N GLY A 59 4.51 -17.70 -1.09
CA GLY A 59 4.64 -17.61 0.37
C GLY A 59 3.37 -17.11 1.07
N LYS A 60 3.53 -16.46 2.22
CA LYS A 60 2.42 -15.89 3.00
C LYS A 60 2.57 -14.40 3.15
N ALA A 61 1.61 -13.64 2.66
CA ALA A 61 1.52 -12.19 2.75
C ALA A 61 0.23 -11.82 3.52
N TRP A 62 0.33 -11.59 4.84
CA TRP A 62 -0.80 -11.24 5.70
C TRP A 62 -0.85 -9.75 6.02
N SER A 63 0.10 -8.99 5.51
CA SER A 63 0.07 -7.54 5.56
C SER A 63 -1.10 -6.99 4.75
N SER A 64 -1.69 -5.89 5.19
CA SER A 64 -2.59 -5.13 4.32
C SER A 64 -1.78 -4.52 3.17
N PRO A 65 -2.31 -4.49 1.95
CA PRO A 65 -1.67 -3.76 0.87
C PRO A 65 -1.71 -2.25 1.17
N VAL A 66 -0.62 -1.55 0.81
CA VAL A 66 -0.56 -0.09 0.83
C VAL A 66 -0.36 0.42 -0.59
N ILE A 67 -0.89 1.61 -0.89
CA ILE A 67 -0.96 2.15 -2.24
C ILE A 67 -0.36 3.56 -2.25
N TRP A 68 0.55 3.80 -3.18
CA TRP A 68 1.04 5.12 -3.52
C TRP A 68 1.15 5.27 -5.03
N ASP A 69 0.42 6.21 -5.61
CA ASP A 69 0.30 6.40 -7.06
C ASP A 69 -0.08 5.09 -7.76
N ASN A 70 0.77 4.59 -8.66
CA ASN A 70 0.54 3.34 -9.40
C ASN A 70 1.22 2.11 -8.77
N GLN A 71 1.64 2.17 -7.52
CA GLN A 71 2.32 1.08 -6.83
C GLN A 71 1.50 0.52 -5.67
N ILE A 72 1.45 -0.81 -5.57
CA ILE A 72 0.89 -1.53 -4.44
C ILE A 72 2.02 -2.30 -3.77
N TRP A 73 2.23 -2.06 -2.48
CA TRP A 73 3.27 -2.73 -1.70
C TRP A 73 2.68 -3.65 -0.65
N VAL A 74 3.26 -4.85 -0.54
CA VAL A 74 2.98 -5.84 0.51
C VAL A 74 4.27 -6.47 1.01
N THR A 75 4.26 -7.02 2.21
CA THR A 75 5.33 -7.89 2.72
C THR A 75 5.02 -9.35 2.45
N ASN A 76 6.05 -10.17 2.28
CA ASN A 76 5.91 -11.60 2.02
C ASN A 76 7.03 -12.40 2.71
N ALA A 77 6.72 -13.64 3.11
CA ALA A 77 7.68 -14.58 3.65
C ALA A 77 7.31 -16.03 3.35
N PRO A 78 8.27 -16.93 3.08
CA PRO A 78 8.02 -18.35 3.05
C PRO A 78 7.64 -18.86 4.46
N PRO A 79 7.01 -20.05 4.56
CA PRO A 79 6.58 -20.61 5.84
C PRO A 79 7.68 -20.82 6.87
N ASP A 80 8.92 -21.03 6.42
CA ASP A 80 10.08 -21.21 7.30
C ASP A 80 10.66 -19.91 7.85
N GLY A 81 10.21 -18.75 7.34
CA GLY A 81 10.61 -17.42 7.81
C GLY A 81 12.07 -17.04 7.52
N LYS A 82 12.78 -17.81 6.71
CA LYS A 82 14.20 -17.56 6.45
C LYS A 82 14.47 -16.42 5.49
N GLN A 83 13.47 -16.05 4.70
CA GLN A 83 13.56 -14.96 3.73
C GLN A 83 12.37 -14.03 3.89
N LEU A 84 12.65 -12.75 3.99
CA LEU A 84 11.64 -11.72 4.22
C LEU A 84 11.66 -10.73 3.06
N TRP A 85 10.55 -10.64 2.35
CA TRP A 85 10.45 -9.99 1.05
C TRP A 85 9.51 -8.78 1.07
N ALA A 86 9.88 -7.72 0.35
CA ALA A 86 9.00 -6.64 -0.02
C ALA A 86 8.61 -6.82 -1.51
N VAL A 87 7.32 -6.81 -1.79
CA VAL A 87 6.79 -6.99 -3.14
C VAL A 87 6.03 -5.75 -3.55
N CYS A 88 6.36 -5.22 -4.73
CA CYS A 88 5.64 -4.14 -5.38
C CYS A 88 4.94 -4.65 -6.63
N LEU A 89 3.66 -4.31 -6.75
CA LEU A 89 2.87 -4.57 -7.94
C LEU A 89 2.46 -3.26 -8.60
N ASP A 90 2.39 -3.26 -9.91
CA ASP A 90 1.75 -2.21 -10.69
C ASP A 90 0.23 -2.27 -10.47
N ARG A 91 -0.36 -1.17 -10.03
CA ARG A 91 -1.78 -1.07 -9.66
C ARG A 91 -2.72 -1.35 -10.82
N ASP A 92 -2.33 -0.97 -12.02
CA ASP A 92 -3.20 -1.11 -13.19
C ASP A 92 -3.18 -2.51 -13.79
N SER A 93 -2.01 -3.13 -13.85
CA SER A 93 -1.81 -4.42 -14.52
C SER A 93 -1.68 -5.61 -13.57
N GLY A 94 -1.41 -5.38 -12.29
CA GLY A 94 -1.08 -6.42 -11.31
C GLY A 94 0.29 -7.07 -11.51
N LYS A 95 1.11 -6.58 -12.44
CA LYS A 95 2.46 -7.14 -12.66
C LYS A 95 3.37 -6.83 -11.49
N ILE A 96 4.18 -7.80 -11.09
CA ILE A 96 5.23 -7.57 -10.08
C ILE A 96 6.31 -6.69 -10.70
N VAL A 97 6.49 -5.50 -10.12
CA VAL A 97 7.52 -4.51 -10.50
C VAL A 97 8.80 -4.76 -9.72
N HIS A 98 8.67 -5.01 -8.42
CA HIS A 98 9.80 -5.33 -7.53
C HIS A 98 9.46 -6.55 -6.68
N ASN A 99 10.43 -7.43 -6.51
CA ASN A 99 10.39 -8.56 -5.57
C ASN A 99 11.74 -8.61 -4.87
N ILE A 100 11.83 -7.99 -3.69
CA ILE A 100 13.09 -7.62 -3.04
C ILE A 100 13.28 -8.46 -1.79
N LEU A 101 14.34 -9.26 -1.74
CA LEU A 101 14.79 -9.88 -0.50
C LEU A 101 15.36 -8.80 0.42
N VAL A 102 14.68 -8.55 1.54
CA VAL A 102 15.05 -7.51 2.50
C VAL A 102 15.94 -8.07 3.59
N PHE A 103 15.57 -9.22 4.15
CA PHE A 103 16.34 -9.90 5.18
C PHE A 103 16.46 -11.40 4.91
N GLU A 104 17.62 -11.94 5.23
CA GLU A 104 17.84 -13.37 5.42
C GLU A 104 18.01 -13.65 6.91
N VAL A 105 17.29 -14.65 7.42
CA VAL A 105 17.26 -15.00 8.84
C VAL A 105 17.68 -16.44 9.03
N GLU A 106 18.85 -16.67 9.60
CA GLU A 106 19.38 -18.02 9.79
C GLU A 106 18.52 -18.84 10.77
N LYS A 107 18.09 -18.19 11.86
CA LYS A 107 17.27 -18.80 12.92
C LYS A 107 16.03 -17.94 13.19
N PRO A 108 14.96 -18.12 12.40
CA PRO A 108 13.72 -17.37 12.61
C PRO A 108 13.13 -17.62 14.00
N ALA A 109 12.59 -16.57 14.61
CA ALA A 109 11.85 -16.69 15.86
C ALA A 109 10.60 -17.57 15.67
N PHE A 110 10.04 -18.08 16.76
CA PHE A 110 8.78 -18.82 16.68
C PHE A 110 7.66 -17.96 16.09
N CYS A 111 6.98 -18.49 15.09
CA CYS A 111 5.78 -17.90 14.54
C CYS A 111 4.60 -18.85 14.74
N HIS A 112 3.53 -18.36 15.32
CA HIS A 112 2.33 -19.16 15.53
C HIS A 112 1.78 -19.66 14.18
N PRO A 113 1.27 -20.93 14.07
CA PRO A 113 0.76 -21.48 12.80
C PRO A 113 -0.34 -20.64 12.12
N MET A 114 -1.12 -19.89 12.92
CA MET A 114 -2.14 -18.97 12.44
C MET A 114 -1.58 -17.58 12.10
N ASN A 115 -0.28 -17.41 12.04
CA ASN A 115 0.37 -16.15 11.73
C ASN A 115 1.38 -16.31 10.56
N SER A 116 2.04 -15.24 10.21
CA SER A 116 3.08 -15.18 9.19
C SER A 116 4.23 -14.30 9.67
N TYR A 117 5.43 -14.55 9.17
CA TYR A 117 6.57 -13.66 9.33
C TYR A 117 6.41 -12.32 8.58
N ALA A 118 5.40 -12.21 7.72
CA ALA A 118 5.06 -11.02 6.93
C ALA A 118 3.64 -10.52 7.25
N THR A 119 3.37 -10.24 8.52
CA THR A 119 2.07 -9.76 9.00
C THR A 119 2.01 -8.24 9.09
N CYS A 120 3.13 -7.58 9.36
CA CYS A 120 3.16 -6.14 9.52
C CYS A 120 2.89 -5.44 8.18
N THR A 121 1.92 -4.54 8.21
CA THR A 121 1.58 -3.71 7.05
C THR A 121 2.71 -2.71 6.78
N PRO A 122 3.18 -2.57 5.55
CA PRO A 122 4.10 -1.51 5.16
C PRO A 122 3.52 -0.11 5.41
N ALA A 123 4.40 0.90 5.43
CA ALA A 123 4.02 2.29 5.25
C ALA A 123 4.73 2.83 4.01
N VAL A 124 4.03 3.62 3.20
CA VAL A 124 4.57 4.17 1.95
C VAL A 124 4.34 5.67 1.88
N GLU A 125 5.34 6.37 1.38
CA GLU A 125 5.28 7.79 1.04
C GLU A 125 5.96 8.02 -0.31
N LYS A 126 5.94 9.25 -0.79
CA LYS A 126 6.60 9.59 -2.06
C LYS A 126 8.08 9.19 -2.04
N GLY A 127 8.43 8.22 -2.89
CA GLY A 127 9.80 7.74 -3.09
C GLY A 127 10.30 6.74 -2.05
N ARG A 128 9.52 6.41 -1.01
CA ARG A 128 9.98 5.49 0.05
C ARG A 128 8.88 4.53 0.51
N VAL A 129 9.28 3.30 0.78
CA VAL A 129 8.45 2.32 1.49
C VAL A 129 9.21 1.77 2.69
N TYR A 130 8.50 1.65 3.81
CA TYR A 130 9.01 1.14 5.09
C TYR A 130 8.35 -0.20 5.35
N VAL A 131 9.18 -1.23 5.60
CA VAL A 131 8.73 -2.59 5.88
C VAL A 131 9.30 -3.06 7.22
N HIS A 132 8.49 -3.79 7.97
CA HIS A 132 8.85 -4.29 9.29
C HIS A 132 8.55 -5.79 9.41
N TYR A 133 9.47 -6.54 10.02
CA TYR A 133 9.35 -7.99 10.18
C TYR A 133 9.62 -8.41 11.64
N GLY A 134 9.06 -7.66 12.59
CA GLY A 134 9.25 -7.95 14.02
C GLY A 134 10.73 -7.94 14.39
N SER A 135 11.17 -8.97 15.10
CA SER A 135 12.56 -9.10 15.59
C SER A 135 13.61 -9.20 14.46
N ALA A 136 13.22 -9.51 13.22
CA ALA A 136 14.16 -9.54 12.11
C ALA A 136 14.59 -8.14 11.65
N GLY A 137 13.76 -7.11 11.91
CA GLY A 137 14.14 -5.73 11.66
C GLY A 137 13.16 -4.91 10.83
N THR A 138 13.57 -3.69 10.58
CA THR A 138 12.88 -2.69 9.75
C THR A 138 13.80 -2.25 8.63
N ALA A 139 13.24 -1.99 7.46
CA ALA A 139 13.98 -1.45 6.33
C ALA A 139 13.19 -0.33 5.65
N CYS A 140 13.92 0.57 5.02
CA CYS A 140 13.40 1.55 4.09
C CYS A 140 13.95 1.25 2.69
N LEU A 141 13.07 1.25 1.69
CA LEU A 141 13.42 1.02 0.31
C LEU A 141 13.01 2.23 -0.54
N ASP A 142 13.79 2.49 -1.60
CA ASP A 142 13.43 3.42 -2.65
C ASP A 142 12.36 2.79 -3.57
N THR A 143 11.23 3.44 -3.75
CA THR A 143 10.10 2.88 -4.47
C THR A 143 10.31 2.81 -5.98
N SER A 144 11.23 3.60 -6.53
CA SER A 144 11.50 3.63 -7.98
C SER A 144 12.46 2.53 -8.41
N SER A 145 13.52 2.29 -7.62
CA SER A 145 14.58 1.34 -7.93
C SER A 145 14.47 0.02 -7.19
N GLY A 146 13.65 -0.04 -6.13
CA GLY A 146 13.60 -1.19 -5.22
C GLY A 146 14.82 -1.31 -4.30
N LYS A 147 15.75 -0.35 -4.33
CA LYS A 147 16.99 -0.43 -3.54
C LYS A 147 16.70 -0.25 -2.05
N VAL A 148 17.26 -1.13 -1.22
CA VAL A 148 17.26 -0.95 0.23
C VAL A 148 18.17 0.24 0.58
N LEU A 149 17.59 1.28 1.16
CA LEU A 149 18.29 2.51 1.56
C LEU A 149 18.97 2.37 2.92
N TRP A 150 18.27 1.73 3.85
CA TRP A 150 18.79 1.40 5.18
C TRP A 150 18.01 0.25 5.82
N THR A 151 18.63 -0.40 6.79
CA THR A 151 18.02 -1.42 7.66
C THR A 151 18.31 -1.09 9.12
N ARG A 152 17.41 -1.49 10.02
CA ARG A 152 17.52 -1.40 11.47
C ARG A 152 17.09 -2.73 12.10
N GLN A 153 17.96 -3.32 12.91
CA GLN A 153 17.68 -4.58 13.63
C GLN A 153 17.80 -4.40 15.15
N ASP A 154 17.98 -3.17 15.58
CA ASP A 154 18.16 -2.75 16.99
C ASP A 154 16.91 -2.07 17.56
N LEU A 155 15.81 -2.05 16.84
CA LEU A 155 14.55 -1.51 17.34
C LEU A 155 13.90 -2.53 18.28
N PRO A 156 13.43 -2.10 19.46
CA PRO A 156 12.69 -3.00 20.35
C PRO A 156 11.38 -3.43 19.71
N CYS A 157 11.04 -4.70 19.85
CA CYS A 157 9.80 -5.30 19.36
C CYS A 157 8.96 -5.79 20.53
#